data_611fe55ee1d6f9880e698ed4c1c40497
#
_entry.id   611fe55ee1d6f9880e698ed4c1c40497
#
_cell.length_a   1.000
_cell.length_b   1.000
_cell.length_c   1.000
_cell.angle_alpha   90.00
_cell.angle_beta   90.00
_cell.angle_gamma   90.00
#
_symmetry.space_group_name_H-M   'P 1'
#
loop_
_entity.id
_entity.type
_entity.pdbx_description
1 polymer ?
#
loop_
_entity_poly.entity_id
_entity_poly.type
_entity_poly.pdbx_seq_one_letter_code
_entity_poly.pdbx_strand_id
1 'polypeptide(L)'
;MSIEDLCALPVADLAAPDSALFLWATFPQLPEALRLIEAWGFTYKSVAFVWLKKNKKADSWFYGLGFWTRGNAEICLLATKGHPKRQAANIHQFIISPIEAHSKKPDEARDKIISLMGD
;
A
#
# COMPACT_ATOMS: atom_id res chain seq x y z
N MET A 1 -14.86 1.13 -11.82
CA MET A 1 -14.46 -0.26 -12.13
C MET A 1 -14.74 -1.13 -10.93
N SER A 2 -15.38 -2.26 -11.12
CA SER A 2 -15.74 -3.16 -10.02
C SER A 2 -14.50 -3.97 -9.56
N ILE A 3 -14.63 -4.61 -8.39
CA ILE A 3 -13.56 -5.49 -7.91
C ILE A 3 -13.37 -6.68 -8.86
N GLU A 4 -14.44 -7.19 -9.44
CA GLU A 4 -14.37 -8.27 -10.41
C GLU A 4 -13.62 -7.85 -11.66
N ASP A 5 -13.85 -6.64 -12.15
CA ASP A 5 -13.13 -6.10 -13.32
C ASP A 5 -11.65 -5.94 -13.01
N LEU A 6 -11.31 -5.46 -11.81
CA LEU A 6 -9.92 -5.32 -11.39
C LEU A 6 -9.24 -6.68 -11.28
N CYS A 7 -9.92 -7.68 -10.71
CA CYS A 7 -9.39 -9.04 -10.61
C CYS A 7 -9.15 -9.67 -11.97
N ALA A 8 -9.92 -9.29 -12.98
CA ALA A 8 -9.80 -9.83 -14.33
C ALA A 8 -8.67 -9.21 -15.14
N LEU A 9 -8.04 -8.13 -14.67
CA LEU A 9 -6.91 -7.52 -15.37
C LEU A 9 -5.73 -8.51 -15.42
N PRO A 10 -5.04 -8.62 -16.56
CA PRO A 10 -3.95 -9.60 -16.74
C PRO A 10 -2.64 -9.11 -16.09
N VAL A 11 -2.67 -8.71 -14.85
CA VAL A 11 -1.49 -8.18 -14.14
C VAL A 11 -0.40 -9.23 -14.02
N ALA A 12 -0.77 -10.49 -13.79
CA ALA A 12 0.21 -11.57 -13.67
C ALA A 12 1.03 -11.74 -14.95
N ASP A 13 0.42 -11.52 -16.12
CA ASP A 13 1.10 -11.63 -17.40
C ASP A 13 2.04 -10.46 -17.68
N LEU A 14 1.78 -9.31 -17.05
CA LEU A 14 2.58 -8.10 -17.22
C LEU A 14 3.73 -8.01 -16.20
N ALA A 15 3.63 -8.74 -15.10
CA ALA A 15 4.61 -8.67 -14.02
C ALA A 15 5.84 -9.51 -14.36
N ALA A 16 7.02 -9.05 -13.92
CA ALA A 16 8.25 -9.83 -14.04
C ALA A 16 8.13 -11.14 -13.22
N PRO A 17 8.90 -12.19 -13.58
CA PRO A 17 8.86 -13.46 -12.83
C PRO A 17 9.17 -13.30 -11.33
N ASP A 18 10.08 -12.40 -10.98
CA ASP A 18 10.39 -12.04 -9.60
C ASP A 18 10.05 -10.57 -9.41
N SER A 19 8.96 -10.29 -8.73
CA SER A 19 8.48 -8.92 -8.57
C SER A 19 7.76 -8.72 -7.26
N ALA A 20 7.72 -7.46 -6.82
CA ALA A 20 7.00 -7.05 -5.61
C ALA A 20 5.86 -6.10 -6.00
N LEU A 21 4.74 -6.25 -5.30
CA LEU A 21 3.57 -5.39 -5.46
C LEU A 21 3.38 -4.61 -4.16
N PHE A 22 3.22 -3.30 -4.28
CA PHE A 22 2.89 -2.41 -3.17
C PHE A 22 1.49 -1.85 -3.42
N LEU A 23 0.52 -2.31 -2.65
CA LEU A 23 -0.89 -1.96 -2.86
C LEU A 23 -1.43 -1.21 -1.65
N TRP A 24 -1.84 0.04 -1.87
CA TRP A 24 -2.49 0.85 -0.84
C TRP A 24 -3.93 0.40 -0.62
N ALA A 25 -4.33 0.35 0.65
CA ALA A 25 -5.68 -0.01 1.03
C ALA A 25 -6.11 0.76 2.28
N THR A 26 -7.38 1.16 2.29
CA THR A 26 -8.03 1.60 3.52
C THR A 26 -8.48 0.35 4.30
N PHE A 27 -8.63 0.47 5.62
CA PHE A 27 -9.03 -0.68 6.42
C PHE A 27 -10.37 -1.29 6.00
N PRO A 28 -11.42 -0.48 5.68
CA PRO A 28 -12.68 -1.07 5.23
C PRO A 28 -12.57 -1.86 3.94
N GLN A 29 -11.58 -1.57 3.08
CA GLN A 29 -11.41 -2.26 1.80
C GLN A 29 -10.32 -3.31 1.82
N LEU A 30 -9.80 -3.65 3.00
CA LEU A 30 -8.76 -4.64 3.13
C LEU A 30 -9.11 -6.00 2.50
N PRO A 31 -10.34 -6.56 2.68
CA PRO A 31 -10.69 -7.84 2.06
C PRO A 31 -10.58 -7.80 0.53
N GLU A 32 -11.02 -6.70 -0.11
CA GLU A 32 -10.93 -6.54 -1.55
C GLU A 32 -9.48 -6.43 -2.02
N ALA A 33 -8.64 -5.74 -1.25
CA ALA A 33 -7.22 -5.62 -1.58
C ALA A 33 -6.53 -6.98 -1.55
N LEU A 34 -6.82 -7.80 -0.55
CA LEU A 34 -6.27 -9.15 -0.46
C LEU A 34 -6.74 -10.03 -1.61
N ARG A 35 -8.00 -9.89 -2.01
CA ARG A 35 -8.55 -10.61 -3.16
C ARG A 35 -7.85 -10.22 -4.46
N LEU A 36 -7.55 -8.93 -4.65
CA LEU A 36 -6.80 -8.45 -5.82
C LEU A 36 -5.40 -9.03 -5.88
N ILE A 37 -4.70 -9.05 -4.75
CA ILE A 37 -3.35 -9.61 -4.66
C ILE A 37 -3.34 -11.04 -5.17
N GLU A 38 -4.28 -11.86 -4.69
CA GLU A 38 -4.40 -13.25 -5.09
C GLU A 38 -4.78 -13.39 -6.56
N ALA A 39 -5.76 -12.60 -7.02
CA ALA A 39 -6.22 -12.65 -8.41
C ALA A 39 -5.11 -12.26 -9.39
N TRP A 40 -4.20 -11.38 -8.99
CA TRP A 40 -3.10 -10.93 -9.83
C TRP A 40 -1.88 -11.86 -9.75
N GLY A 41 -1.99 -12.98 -9.04
CA GLY A 41 -0.94 -13.99 -8.98
C GLY A 41 0.18 -13.69 -7.99
N PHE A 42 -0.07 -12.78 -7.04
CA PHE A 42 0.89 -12.46 -5.99
C PHE A 42 0.51 -13.13 -4.69
N THR A 43 1.49 -13.28 -3.79
CA THR A 43 1.29 -13.80 -2.44
C THR A 43 1.49 -12.68 -1.44
N TYR A 44 0.49 -12.44 -0.59
CA TYR A 44 0.61 -11.45 0.48
C TYR A 44 1.73 -11.83 1.44
N LYS A 45 2.59 -10.87 1.78
CA LYS A 45 3.70 -11.08 2.72
C LYS A 45 3.54 -10.33 4.02
N SER A 46 3.29 -9.04 3.94
CA SER A 46 3.18 -8.20 5.14
C SER A 46 2.59 -6.84 4.80
N VAL A 47 2.38 -6.04 5.84
CA VAL A 47 2.10 -4.62 5.68
C VAL A 47 3.46 -3.91 5.54
N ALA A 48 3.72 -3.34 4.37
CA ALA A 48 4.98 -2.63 4.13
C ALA A 48 5.00 -1.31 4.91
N PHE A 49 3.94 -0.52 4.79
CA PHE A 49 3.88 0.80 5.43
C PHE A 49 2.53 1.05 6.08
N VAL A 50 2.58 1.83 7.17
CA VAL A 50 1.40 2.37 7.84
C VAL A 50 1.54 3.89 7.82
N TRP A 51 0.64 4.55 7.10
CA TRP A 51 0.62 6.00 7.00
C TRP A 51 -0.37 6.57 8.00
N LEU A 52 0.15 7.27 9.02
CA LEU A 52 -0.66 8.01 9.97
C LEU A 52 -0.86 9.42 9.42
N LYS A 53 -2.11 9.75 9.12
CA LYS A 53 -2.46 10.98 8.41
C LYS A 53 -2.52 12.17 9.35
N LYS A 54 -1.86 13.27 8.97
CA LYS A 54 -1.95 14.55 9.67
C LYS A 54 -2.76 15.53 8.83
N ASN A 55 -3.30 16.54 9.47
CA ASN A 55 -4.00 17.61 8.74
C ASN A 55 -3.01 18.42 7.92
N LYS A 56 -3.49 18.90 6.78
CA LYS A 56 -2.66 19.63 5.82
C LYS A 56 -2.17 20.97 6.37
N LYS A 57 -3.04 21.67 7.14
CA LYS A 57 -2.80 23.04 7.57
C LYS A 57 -2.64 23.21 9.09
N ALA A 58 -2.65 22.11 9.83
CA ALA A 58 -2.59 22.16 11.29
C ALA A 58 -1.72 21.01 11.79
N ASP A 59 -1.00 21.24 12.90
CA ASP A 59 -0.20 20.18 13.52
C ASP A 59 -1.10 19.29 14.40
N SER A 60 -1.98 18.58 13.75
CA SER A 60 -2.93 17.67 14.39
C SER A 60 -3.20 16.48 13.48
N TRP A 61 -3.76 15.42 14.06
CA TRP A 61 -4.10 14.23 13.31
C TRP A 61 -5.35 14.47 12.45
N PHE A 62 -5.30 13.94 11.23
CA PHE A 62 -6.48 13.87 10.37
C PHE A 62 -7.31 12.65 10.78
N TYR A 63 -8.62 12.82 10.89
CA TYR A 63 -9.54 11.71 11.17
C TYR A 63 -10.60 11.64 10.08
N GLY A 64 -10.63 10.50 9.38
CA GLY A 64 -11.70 10.20 8.47
C GLY A 64 -12.88 9.55 9.18
N LEU A 65 -13.86 9.11 8.40
CA LEU A 65 -15.00 8.35 8.92
C LEU A 65 -14.65 6.86 8.87
N GLY A 66 -14.87 6.17 9.99
CA GLY A 66 -14.73 4.73 10.06
C GLY A 66 -16.04 4.11 10.54
N PHE A 67 -16.16 2.79 10.49
CA PHE A 67 -17.38 2.11 10.89
C PHE A 67 -17.50 1.97 12.41
N TRP A 68 -16.38 1.80 13.10
CA TRP A 68 -16.34 1.63 14.54
C TRP A 68 -15.50 2.69 15.22
N THR A 69 -14.30 2.91 14.73
CA THR A 69 -13.41 3.98 15.22
C THR A 69 -13.15 4.96 14.08
N ARG A 70 -12.72 6.17 14.41
CA ARG A 70 -12.40 7.16 13.40
C ARG A 70 -11.07 6.78 12.75
N GLY A 71 -11.10 6.59 11.42
CA GLY A 71 -9.93 6.16 10.68
C GLY A 71 -8.98 7.32 10.40
N ASN A 72 -7.73 7.18 10.81
CA ASN A 72 -6.69 8.16 10.51
C ASN A 72 -5.43 7.51 9.94
N ALA A 73 -5.56 6.29 9.44
CA ALA A 73 -4.44 5.56 8.89
C ALA A 73 -4.83 4.87 7.59
N GLU A 74 -3.82 4.69 6.74
CA GLU A 74 -3.94 3.88 5.54
C GLU A 74 -2.74 2.95 5.48
N ILE A 75 -2.90 1.76 4.91
CA ILE A 75 -1.82 0.79 4.85
C ILE A 75 -1.41 0.48 3.42
N CYS A 76 -0.12 0.19 3.24
CA CYS A 76 0.43 -0.29 1.98
C CYS A 76 0.80 -1.75 2.18
N LEU A 77 0.15 -2.63 1.44
CA LEU A 77 0.40 -4.07 1.53
C LEU A 77 1.56 -4.45 0.62
N LEU A 78 2.40 -5.37 1.09
CA LEU A 78 3.48 -5.95 0.30
C LEU A 78 3.10 -7.37 -0.09
N ALA A 79 3.15 -7.64 -1.38
CA ALA A 79 2.95 -8.97 -1.92
C ALA A 79 4.08 -9.28 -2.92
N THR A 80 4.39 -10.54 -3.11
CA THR A 80 5.47 -10.94 -3.99
C THR A 80 5.02 -11.99 -4.98
N LYS A 81 5.69 -12.01 -6.14
CA LYS A 81 5.60 -13.07 -7.13
C LYS A 81 7.03 -13.56 -7.35
N GLY A 82 7.25 -14.88 -7.31
CA GLY A 82 8.61 -15.42 -7.36
C GLY A 82 9.38 -15.10 -6.08
N HIS A 83 10.64 -14.75 -6.22
CA HIS A 83 11.54 -14.50 -5.09
C HIS A 83 12.32 -13.20 -5.26
N PRO A 84 11.65 -12.03 -5.27
CA PRO A 84 12.38 -10.77 -5.32
C PRO A 84 13.18 -10.57 -4.03
N LYS A 85 14.33 -9.90 -4.13
CA LYS A 85 15.20 -9.64 -2.99
C LYS A 85 15.19 -8.16 -2.64
N ARG A 86 15.12 -7.87 -1.34
CA ARG A 86 15.22 -6.49 -0.87
C ARG A 86 16.68 -6.03 -0.91
N GLN A 87 16.87 -4.73 -1.15
CA GLN A 87 18.19 -4.10 -1.18
C GLN A 87 18.62 -3.56 0.18
N ALA A 88 17.66 -3.34 1.08
CA ALA A 88 17.93 -2.81 2.41
C ALA A 88 17.05 -3.53 3.43
N ALA A 89 17.51 -3.61 4.68
CA ALA A 89 16.82 -4.32 5.74
C ALA A 89 16.35 -3.41 6.87
N ASN A 90 16.66 -2.12 6.81
CA ASN A 90 16.41 -1.17 7.89
C ASN A 90 15.35 -0.12 7.55
N ILE A 91 14.47 -0.43 6.60
CA ILE A 91 13.39 0.48 6.21
C ILE A 91 12.26 0.39 7.24
N HIS A 92 11.90 1.52 7.83
CA HIS A 92 10.88 1.57 8.86
C HIS A 92 9.48 1.57 8.24
N GLN A 93 8.54 0.92 8.92
CA GLN A 93 7.17 0.75 8.44
C GLN A 93 6.33 2.03 8.56
N PHE A 94 6.60 2.84 9.57
CA PHE A 94 5.78 4.00 9.91
C PHE A 94 6.04 5.16 8.96
N ILE A 95 4.94 5.83 8.54
CA ILE A 95 4.99 7.10 7.84
C ILE A 95 4.02 8.05 8.54
N ILE A 96 4.52 9.20 9.00
CA ILE A 96 3.71 10.26 9.57
C ILE A 96 3.82 11.45 8.63
N SER A 97 2.73 11.78 7.94
CA SER A 97 2.77 12.78 6.89
C SER A 97 1.39 13.42 6.72
N PRO A 98 1.34 14.72 6.38
CA PRO A 98 0.06 15.39 6.12
C PRO A 98 -0.64 14.78 4.90
N ILE A 99 -1.98 14.85 4.92
CA ILE A 99 -2.75 14.59 3.71
C ILE A 99 -2.48 15.71 2.71
N GLU A 100 -2.52 15.36 1.44
CA GLU A 100 -2.32 16.32 0.36
C GLU A 100 -3.54 16.31 -0.56
N ALA A 101 -3.35 16.38 -1.87
CA ALA A 101 -4.45 16.24 -2.81
C ALA A 101 -5.16 14.91 -2.63
N HIS A 102 -6.44 14.84 -3.01
CA HIS A 102 -7.23 13.63 -2.90
C HIS A 102 -6.49 12.43 -3.51
N SER A 103 -6.44 11.35 -2.78
CA SER A 103 -5.78 10.09 -3.15
C SER A 103 -4.26 10.16 -3.30
N LYS A 104 -3.63 11.32 -3.05
CA LYS A 104 -2.17 11.40 -3.13
C LYS A 104 -1.55 10.74 -1.90
N LYS A 105 -0.62 9.81 -2.16
CA LYS A 105 0.15 9.14 -1.11
C LYS A 105 1.42 9.93 -0.80
N PRO A 106 2.00 9.79 0.41
CA PRO A 106 3.23 10.50 0.76
C PRO A 106 4.39 10.13 -0.16
N ASP A 107 5.18 11.11 -0.56
CA ASP A 107 6.40 10.88 -1.35
C ASP A 107 7.38 10.00 -0.60
N GLU A 108 7.39 10.07 0.73
CA GLU A 108 8.23 9.22 1.58
C GLU A 108 8.03 7.73 1.30
N ALA A 109 6.80 7.31 0.98
CA ALA A 109 6.51 5.92 0.65
C ALA A 109 7.26 5.47 -0.60
N ARG A 110 7.26 6.31 -1.64
CA ARG A 110 7.99 6.03 -2.88
C ARG A 110 9.48 5.93 -2.62
N ASP A 111 10.03 6.87 -1.84
CA ASP A 111 11.46 6.87 -1.52
C ASP A 111 11.84 5.62 -0.74
N LYS A 112 11.01 5.18 0.20
CA LYS A 112 11.22 3.95 0.96
C LYS A 112 11.17 2.71 0.08
N ILE A 113 10.25 2.66 -0.88
CA ILE A 113 10.16 1.54 -1.83
C ILE A 113 11.44 1.45 -2.67
N ILE A 114 11.92 2.57 -3.16
CA ILE A 114 13.15 2.63 -3.94
C ILE A 114 14.35 2.16 -3.10
N SER A 115 14.42 2.59 -1.85
CA SER A 115 15.49 2.17 -0.94
C SER A 115 15.42 0.68 -0.63
N LEU A 116 14.20 0.15 -0.48
CA LEU A 116 13.98 -1.26 -0.13
C LEU A 116 14.28 -2.21 -1.28
N MET A 117 13.82 -1.88 -2.48
CA MET A 117 13.83 -2.80 -3.62
C MET A 117 14.82 -2.42 -4.71
N GLY A 118 15.34 -1.20 -4.68
CA GLY A 118 16.12 -0.65 -5.77
C GLY A 118 15.23 -0.04 -6.85
N ASP A 119 15.83 0.54 -7.82
CA ASP A 119 15.12 1.16 -8.94
C ASP A 119 14.51 0.14 -9.89
#